data_1ddc57051e46168793f1e4fb059ae1a1
#
_entry.id   1ddc57051e46168793f1e4fb059ae1a1
#
_cell.length_a   1.000
_cell.length_b   1.000
_cell.length_c   1.000
_cell.angle_alpha   90.00
_cell.angle_beta   90.00
_cell.angle_gamma   90.00
#
_symmetry.space_group_name_H-M   'P 1'
#
loop_
_entity.id
_entity.type
_entity.pdbx_description
1 polymer ?
#
loop_
_entity_poly.entity_id
_entity_poly.type
_entity_poly.pdbx_seq_one_letter_code
_entity_poly.pdbx_strand_id
1 'polypeptide(L)'
;MQDTNNKNAPLELGCLIHILSCKMKCQNDCYTILEDSDLTPVQQQLLKFILLESAHKPIFQRDIEEAFQIRRSTVTGIIKLIEQKGYITRTSVESDARLKQLVPTEKAEALRPRIVEHIKKCEAALSAGIPDDKLHVCREVLCQMLDNLAASKCNCTDNKKEA
;
A
#
# COMPACT_ATOMS: atom_id res chain seq x y z
N MET A 1 10.36 -44.61 6.49
CA MET A 1 11.28 -43.74 7.25
C MET A 1 11.69 -42.64 6.30
N GLN A 2 11.02 -41.47 6.37
CA GLN A 2 11.34 -40.32 5.55
C GLN A 2 12.08 -39.33 6.49
N ASP A 3 13.28 -38.99 6.10
CA ASP A 3 14.15 -38.03 6.83
C ASP A 3 13.54 -36.63 6.81
N THR A 4 12.91 -36.24 7.92
CA THR A 4 12.41 -34.90 8.17
C THR A 4 13.45 -34.13 8.98
N ASN A 5 14.58 -33.77 8.41
CA ASN A 5 15.46 -32.79 9.06
C ASN A 5 16.39 -32.08 8.08
N ASN A 6 15.85 -31.37 7.09
CA ASN A 6 16.65 -30.42 6.30
C ASN A 6 16.47 -29.01 6.87
N LYS A 7 17.19 -28.72 7.97
CA LYS A 7 17.25 -27.37 8.59
C LYS A 7 17.91 -26.32 7.70
N ASN A 8 18.35 -26.65 6.50
CA ASN A 8 19.04 -25.78 5.54
C ASN A 8 18.31 -25.63 4.21
N ALA A 9 17.04 -26.02 4.10
CA ALA A 9 16.27 -25.68 2.92
C ALA A 9 16.07 -24.16 2.88
N PRO A 10 16.30 -23.50 1.72
CA PRO A 10 16.03 -22.09 1.59
C PRO A 10 14.54 -21.84 1.85
N LEU A 11 14.22 -20.77 2.59
CA LEU A 11 12.84 -20.38 2.84
C LEU A 11 12.09 -20.18 1.52
N GLU A 12 10.86 -20.65 1.46
CA GLU A 12 9.99 -20.40 0.31
C GLU A 12 9.84 -18.89 0.07
N LEU A 13 9.76 -18.50 -1.20
CA LEU A 13 9.70 -17.11 -1.63
C LEU A 13 8.59 -16.31 -0.94
N GLY A 14 7.39 -16.91 -0.83
CA GLY A 14 6.26 -16.27 -0.13
C GLY A 14 6.57 -15.99 1.35
N CYS A 15 7.30 -16.90 2.00
CA CYS A 15 7.74 -16.76 3.37
C CYS A 15 8.76 -15.60 3.51
N LEU A 16 9.71 -15.50 2.59
CA LEU A 16 10.68 -14.39 2.55
C LEU A 16 10.01 -13.03 2.36
N ILE A 17 9.07 -12.94 1.41
CA ILE A 17 8.29 -11.73 1.15
C ILE A 17 7.50 -11.33 2.41
N HIS A 18 6.87 -12.29 3.08
CA HIS A 18 6.13 -12.04 4.32
C HIS A 18 7.04 -11.51 5.43
N ILE A 19 8.17 -12.19 5.68
CA ILE A 19 9.15 -11.77 6.70
C ILE A 19 9.69 -10.37 6.38
N LEU A 20 10.03 -10.10 5.11
CA LEU A 20 10.50 -8.78 4.68
C LEU A 20 9.44 -7.71 4.95
N SER A 21 8.18 -7.96 4.58
CA SER A 21 7.06 -7.07 4.85
C SER A 21 6.89 -6.80 6.35
N CYS A 22 7.01 -7.83 7.20
CA CYS A 22 6.94 -7.67 8.66
C CYS A 22 8.11 -6.83 9.20
N LYS A 23 9.34 -7.09 8.73
CA LYS A 23 10.53 -6.32 9.14
C LYS A 23 10.42 -4.86 8.70
N MET A 24 9.96 -4.60 7.48
CA MET A 24 9.69 -3.25 7.00
C MET A 24 8.65 -2.52 7.86
N LYS A 25 7.63 -3.21 8.33
CA LYS A 25 6.64 -2.65 9.26
C LYS A 25 7.22 -2.36 10.63
N CYS A 26 8.09 -3.22 11.16
CA CYS A 26 8.69 -3.08 12.48
C CYS A 26 9.85 -2.07 12.54
N GLN A 27 10.71 -2.05 11.51
CA GLN A 27 11.84 -1.11 11.44
C GLN A 27 11.44 0.28 10.97
N ASN A 28 10.39 0.33 10.18
CA ASN A 28 9.78 1.58 9.84
C ASN A 28 8.80 1.88 10.96
N ASP A 29 9.08 2.88 11.74
CA ASP A 29 8.08 3.71 12.37
C ASP A 29 7.18 4.35 11.28
N CYS A 30 6.86 3.55 10.24
CA CYS A 30 6.01 3.93 9.12
C CYS A 30 4.61 4.36 9.59
N TYR A 31 4.26 3.93 10.79
CA TYR A 31 3.03 4.33 11.46
C TYR A 31 3.21 5.58 12.31
N THR A 32 4.46 5.99 12.60
CA THR A 32 4.80 7.13 13.46
C THR A 32 5.41 8.31 12.70
N ILE A 33 5.50 8.25 11.35
CA ILE A 33 5.98 9.41 10.55
C ILE A 33 5.20 10.68 10.87
N LEU A 34 3.97 10.51 11.33
CA LEU A 34 3.04 11.57 11.67
C LEU A 34 2.68 11.51 13.17
N GLU A 35 3.69 11.31 14.05
CA GLU A 35 3.50 11.23 15.50
C GLU A 35 2.73 12.44 16.05
N ASP A 36 2.97 13.62 15.47
CA ASP A 36 2.26 14.84 15.82
C ASP A 36 0.85 14.92 15.21
N SER A 37 0.41 13.91 14.45
CA SER A 37 -0.92 13.91 13.87
C SER A 37 -1.93 13.17 14.75
N ASP A 38 -3.17 13.61 14.69
CA ASP A 38 -4.31 12.99 15.35
C ASP A 38 -4.83 11.74 14.60
N LEU A 39 -4.02 11.20 13.65
CA LEU A 39 -4.37 10.07 12.79
C LEU A 39 -3.93 8.73 13.39
N THR A 40 -4.80 7.74 13.32
CA THR A 40 -4.42 6.35 13.64
C THR A 40 -3.46 5.79 12.57
N PRO A 41 -2.68 4.73 12.87
CA PRO A 41 -1.75 4.12 11.89
C PRO A 41 -2.41 3.77 10.55
N VAL A 42 -3.63 3.23 10.59
CA VAL A 42 -4.37 2.88 9.36
C VAL A 42 -4.76 4.14 8.58
N GLN A 43 -5.21 5.19 9.28
CA GLN A 43 -5.52 6.48 8.64
C GLN A 43 -4.29 7.11 8.01
N GLN A 44 -3.13 7.06 8.69
CA GLN A 44 -1.85 7.54 8.15
C GLN A 44 -1.46 6.79 6.89
N GLN A 45 -1.63 5.46 6.88
CA GLN A 45 -1.31 4.63 5.72
C GLN A 45 -2.19 4.97 4.50
N LEU A 46 -3.50 5.15 4.71
CA LEU A 46 -4.41 5.57 3.64
C LEU A 46 -4.11 6.99 3.17
N LEU A 47 -3.85 7.93 4.08
CA LEU A 47 -3.50 9.29 3.73
C LEU A 47 -2.19 9.34 2.93
N LYS A 48 -1.17 8.58 3.34
CA LYS A 48 0.09 8.44 2.59
C LYS A 48 -0.18 7.97 1.15
N PHE A 49 -1.01 6.95 0.96
CA PHE A 49 -1.38 6.47 -0.37
C PHE A 49 -2.07 7.57 -1.19
N ILE A 50 -3.08 8.25 -0.61
CA ILE A 50 -3.78 9.33 -1.28
C ILE A 50 -2.80 10.44 -1.70
N LEU A 51 -1.93 10.87 -0.79
CA LEU A 51 -0.93 11.89 -1.08
C LEU A 51 0.01 11.51 -2.23
N LEU A 52 0.54 10.30 -2.22
CA LEU A 52 1.51 9.87 -3.23
C LEU A 52 0.86 9.70 -4.61
N GLU A 53 -0.28 9.02 -4.67
CA GLU A 53 -0.95 8.72 -5.92
C GLU A 53 -1.66 9.92 -6.53
N SER A 54 -2.16 10.86 -5.71
CA SER A 54 -2.83 12.09 -6.21
C SER A 54 -1.92 13.00 -7.02
N ALA A 55 -0.60 12.85 -6.92
CA ALA A 55 0.35 13.54 -7.77
C ALA A 55 0.36 13.03 -9.23
N HIS A 56 -0.17 11.82 -9.48
CA HIS A 56 -0.10 11.15 -10.78
C HIS A 56 -1.47 10.99 -11.43
N LYS A 57 -2.53 10.79 -10.64
CA LYS A 57 -3.89 10.57 -11.15
C LYS A 57 -4.94 11.00 -10.12
N PRO A 58 -6.19 11.27 -10.55
CA PRO A 58 -7.32 11.44 -9.65
C PRO A 58 -7.54 10.18 -8.82
N ILE A 59 -7.72 10.32 -7.49
CA ILE A 59 -7.91 9.21 -6.56
C ILE A 59 -9.36 9.13 -6.11
N PHE A 60 -9.89 7.92 -6.13
CA PHE A 60 -11.23 7.57 -5.70
C PHE A 60 -11.19 6.52 -4.58
N GLN A 61 -12.31 6.36 -3.89
CA GLN A 61 -12.41 5.35 -2.84
C GLN A 61 -12.11 3.93 -3.35
N ARG A 62 -12.50 3.61 -4.59
CA ARG A 62 -12.26 2.31 -5.22
C ARG A 62 -10.75 2.00 -5.34
N ASP A 63 -9.93 2.99 -5.66
CA ASP A 63 -8.47 2.80 -5.77
C ASP A 63 -7.87 2.34 -4.44
N ILE A 64 -8.40 2.84 -3.32
CA ILE A 64 -8.00 2.41 -1.98
C ILE A 64 -8.50 1.00 -1.67
N GLU A 65 -9.77 0.69 -2.01
CA GLU A 65 -10.35 -0.65 -1.85
C GLU A 65 -9.49 -1.71 -2.57
N GLU A 66 -9.06 -1.40 -3.79
CA GLU A 66 -8.20 -2.26 -4.61
C GLU A 66 -6.77 -2.36 -4.06
N ALA A 67 -6.13 -1.22 -3.74
CA ALA A 67 -4.75 -1.19 -3.28
C ALA A 67 -4.55 -1.91 -1.94
N PHE A 68 -5.49 -1.74 -1.00
CA PHE A 68 -5.39 -2.30 0.34
C PHE A 68 -6.18 -3.60 0.53
N GLN A 69 -6.94 -4.05 -0.47
CA GLN A 69 -7.82 -5.23 -0.40
C GLN A 69 -8.77 -5.20 0.81
N ILE A 70 -9.32 -4.01 1.09
CA ILE A 70 -10.22 -3.76 2.22
C ILE A 70 -11.65 -3.60 1.69
N ARG A 71 -12.63 -4.02 2.49
CA ARG A 71 -14.05 -3.88 2.14
C ARG A 71 -14.46 -2.41 2.06
N ARG A 72 -15.33 -2.10 1.11
CA ARG A 72 -15.89 -0.77 0.87
C ARG A 72 -16.41 -0.07 2.13
N SER A 73 -17.13 -0.77 2.99
CA SER A 73 -17.65 -0.21 4.24
C SER A 73 -16.55 0.28 5.19
N THR A 74 -15.46 -0.49 5.31
CA THR A 74 -14.31 -0.15 6.14
C THR A 74 -13.60 1.09 5.57
N VAL A 75 -13.33 1.10 4.26
CA VAL A 75 -12.70 2.25 3.59
C VAL A 75 -13.55 3.51 3.75
N THR A 76 -14.87 3.41 3.56
CA THR A 76 -15.81 4.53 3.75
C THR A 76 -15.69 5.14 5.15
N GLY A 77 -15.64 4.28 6.18
CA GLY A 77 -15.50 4.75 7.57
C GLY A 77 -14.17 5.47 7.82
N ILE A 78 -13.07 4.91 7.32
CA ILE A 78 -11.73 5.50 7.50
C ILE A 78 -11.61 6.82 6.75
N ILE A 79 -12.05 6.89 5.49
CA ILE A 79 -12.03 8.10 4.67
C ILE A 79 -12.85 9.21 5.33
N LYS A 80 -14.03 8.89 5.86
CA LYS A 80 -14.86 9.86 6.59
C LYS A 80 -14.12 10.47 7.78
N LEU A 81 -13.38 9.67 8.54
CA LEU A 81 -12.60 10.16 9.68
C LEU A 81 -11.42 11.04 9.23
N ILE A 82 -10.72 10.69 8.15
CA ILE A 82 -9.63 11.49 7.59
C ILE A 82 -10.16 12.83 7.08
N GLU A 83 -11.34 12.83 6.44
CA GLU A 83 -12.03 14.03 5.98
C GLU A 83 -12.48 14.93 7.15
N GLN A 84 -13.09 14.35 8.20
CA GLN A 84 -13.48 15.08 9.42
C GLN A 84 -12.30 15.74 10.13
N LYS A 85 -11.12 15.13 10.06
CA LYS A 85 -9.87 15.69 10.59
C LYS A 85 -9.23 16.73 9.67
N GLY A 86 -9.85 17.00 8.52
CA GLY A 86 -9.43 18.06 7.59
C GLY A 86 -8.20 17.73 6.75
N TYR A 87 -7.86 16.45 6.55
CA TYR A 87 -6.73 16.06 5.69
C TYR A 87 -7.11 15.86 4.23
N ILE A 88 -8.36 15.54 3.95
CA ILE A 88 -8.87 15.41 2.57
C ILE A 88 -10.22 16.09 2.44
N THR A 89 -10.59 16.39 1.19
CA THR A 89 -11.94 16.79 0.78
C THR A 89 -12.46 15.84 -0.29
N ARG A 90 -13.79 15.77 -0.43
CA ARG A 90 -14.45 14.99 -1.49
C ARG A 90 -15.05 15.94 -2.50
N THR A 91 -14.52 15.94 -3.71
CA THR A 91 -14.99 16.79 -4.80
C THR A 91 -15.75 15.97 -5.82
N SER A 92 -16.92 16.45 -6.26
CA SER A 92 -17.66 15.82 -7.36
C SER A 92 -16.90 15.97 -8.66
N VAL A 93 -16.91 14.93 -9.50
CA VAL A 93 -16.34 15.00 -10.83
C VAL A 93 -17.40 15.53 -11.79
N GLU A 94 -17.04 16.45 -12.67
CA GLU A 94 -17.98 17.08 -13.62
C GLU A 94 -18.72 16.06 -14.50
N SER A 95 -18.02 14.99 -14.90
CA SER A 95 -18.57 13.94 -15.75
C SER A 95 -19.54 13.00 -15.03
N ASP A 96 -19.45 12.85 -13.70
CA ASP A 96 -20.34 12.02 -12.88
C ASP A 96 -20.38 12.50 -11.43
N ALA A 97 -21.48 13.14 -11.06
CA ALA A 97 -21.71 13.66 -9.71
C ALA A 97 -21.71 12.58 -8.61
N ARG A 98 -21.88 11.30 -8.98
CA ARG A 98 -21.83 10.15 -8.05
C ARG A 98 -20.42 9.79 -7.66
N LEU A 99 -19.45 10.08 -8.54
CA LEU A 99 -18.01 9.87 -8.26
C LEU A 99 -17.48 11.01 -7.41
N LYS A 100 -16.87 10.65 -6.28
CA LYS A 100 -16.23 11.62 -5.38
C LYS A 100 -14.72 11.39 -5.40
N GLN A 101 -14.00 12.34 -6.00
CA GLN A 101 -12.54 12.37 -5.96
C GLN A 101 -12.08 12.74 -4.54
N LEU A 102 -11.06 12.08 -4.07
CA LEU A 102 -10.38 12.37 -2.80
C LEU A 102 -9.23 13.34 -3.08
N VAL A 103 -9.34 14.55 -2.57
CA VAL A 103 -8.36 15.61 -2.80
C VAL A 103 -7.66 15.94 -1.47
N PRO A 104 -6.33 15.83 -1.39
CA PRO A 104 -5.60 16.27 -0.22
C PRO A 104 -5.79 17.77 0.04
N THR A 105 -5.89 18.16 1.31
CA THR A 105 -5.91 19.56 1.73
C THR A 105 -4.49 20.11 1.90
N GLU A 106 -4.32 21.42 2.07
CA GLU A 106 -3.03 22.03 2.42
C GLU A 106 -2.43 21.40 3.68
N LYS A 107 -3.26 21.08 4.68
CA LYS A 107 -2.85 20.39 5.90
C LYS A 107 -2.19 19.03 5.59
N ALA A 108 -2.73 18.28 4.65
CA ALA A 108 -2.18 17.00 4.23
C ALA A 108 -0.93 17.19 3.35
N GLU A 109 -0.95 18.15 2.43
CA GLU A 109 0.19 18.46 1.55
C GLU A 109 1.44 18.87 2.33
N ALA A 110 1.28 19.57 3.44
CA ALA A 110 2.39 19.91 4.34
C ALA A 110 3.13 18.68 4.91
N LEU A 111 2.49 17.50 4.92
CA LEU A 111 3.10 16.24 5.37
C LEU A 111 3.90 15.52 4.28
N ARG A 112 3.66 15.85 3.00
CA ARG A 112 4.28 15.21 1.84
C ARG A 112 5.82 15.17 1.90
N PRO A 113 6.55 16.25 2.23
CA PRO A 113 8.01 16.21 2.28
C PRO A 113 8.54 15.18 3.30
N ARG A 114 7.92 15.10 4.49
CA ARG A 114 8.28 14.12 5.53
C ARG A 114 8.04 12.69 5.06
N ILE A 115 6.92 12.44 4.38
CA ILE A 115 6.58 11.13 3.82
C ILE A 115 7.59 10.73 2.75
N VAL A 116 7.93 11.62 1.82
CA VAL A 116 8.89 11.35 0.74
C VAL A 116 10.29 11.10 1.30
N GLU A 117 10.74 11.88 2.27
CA GLU A 117 12.03 11.66 2.93
C GLU A 117 12.10 10.30 3.62
N HIS A 118 11.03 9.93 4.32
CA HIS A 118 10.95 8.63 4.96
C HIS A 118 11.02 7.48 3.95
N ILE A 119 10.29 7.57 2.84
CA ILE A 119 10.36 6.57 1.77
C ILE A 119 11.79 6.43 1.25
N LYS A 120 12.48 7.56 1.00
CA LYS A 120 13.89 7.53 0.55
C LYS A 120 14.80 6.82 1.56
N LYS A 121 14.62 7.08 2.85
CA LYS A 121 15.39 6.37 3.91
C LYS A 121 15.12 4.87 3.91
N CYS A 122 13.87 4.46 3.76
CA CYS A 122 13.49 3.05 3.67
C CYS A 122 14.09 2.37 2.44
N GLU A 123 14.00 3.01 1.28
CA GLU A 123 14.58 2.51 0.03
C GLU A 123 16.11 2.37 0.15
N ALA A 124 16.76 3.37 0.71
CA ALA A 124 18.22 3.31 0.96
C ALA A 124 18.62 2.16 1.89
N ALA A 125 17.84 1.93 2.95
CA ALA A 125 18.08 0.81 3.87
C ALA A 125 17.85 -0.55 3.21
N LEU A 126 16.82 -0.68 2.37
CA LEU A 126 16.52 -1.91 1.62
C LEU A 126 17.59 -2.24 0.56
N SER A 127 18.13 -1.21 -0.09
CA SER A 127 19.10 -1.37 -1.18
C SER A 127 20.55 -1.40 -0.72
N ALA A 128 20.82 -1.16 0.55
CA ALA A 128 22.18 -1.06 1.08
C ALA A 128 23.04 -2.30 0.75
N GLY A 129 24.14 -2.08 0.05
CA GLY A 129 25.08 -3.13 -0.33
C GLY A 129 24.62 -4.04 -1.47
N ILE A 130 23.49 -3.73 -2.12
CA ILE A 130 23.00 -4.50 -3.27
C ILE A 130 23.32 -3.72 -4.55
N PRO A 131 23.99 -4.33 -5.56
CA PRO A 131 24.25 -3.72 -6.85
C PRO A 131 22.97 -3.32 -7.60
N ASP A 132 23.03 -2.22 -8.37
CA ASP A 132 21.86 -1.67 -9.06
C ASP A 132 21.25 -2.61 -10.11
N ASP A 133 22.08 -3.40 -10.79
CA ASP A 133 21.62 -4.42 -11.74
C ASP A 133 20.74 -5.48 -11.06
N LYS A 134 21.12 -5.93 -9.86
CA LYS A 134 20.33 -6.88 -9.06
C LYS A 134 19.04 -6.26 -8.52
N LEU A 135 19.08 -4.98 -8.13
CA LEU A 135 17.88 -4.26 -7.70
C LEU A 135 16.90 -4.08 -8.85
N HIS A 136 17.39 -3.84 -10.07
CA HIS A 136 16.56 -3.75 -11.27
C HIS A 136 15.84 -5.07 -11.53
N VAL A 137 16.57 -6.18 -11.60
CA VAL A 137 16.01 -7.52 -11.78
C VAL A 137 15.01 -7.86 -10.66
N CYS A 138 15.34 -7.54 -9.42
CA CYS A 138 14.44 -7.77 -8.28
C CYS A 138 13.09 -7.04 -8.46
N ARG A 139 13.11 -5.79 -8.89
CA ARG A 139 11.88 -5.02 -9.18
C ARG A 139 11.06 -5.66 -10.28
N GLU A 140 11.69 -6.06 -11.39
CA GLU A 140 11.01 -6.72 -12.51
C GLU A 140 10.32 -8.02 -12.05
N VAL A 141 11.03 -8.85 -11.28
CA VAL A 141 10.50 -10.11 -10.76
C VAL A 141 9.33 -9.87 -9.79
N LEU A 142 9.45 -8.89 -8.90
CA LEU A 142 8.35 -8.53 -7.99
C LEU A 142 7.12 -8.01 -8.73
N CYS A 143 7.30 -7.20 -9.77
CA CYS A 143 6.19 -6.75 -10.61
C CYS A 143 5.50 -7.95 -11.31
N GLN A 144 6.27 -8.87 -11.88
CA GLN A 144 5.71 -10.08 -12.50
C GLN A 144 4.95 -10.96 -11.50
N MET A 145 5.43 -11.05 -10.25
CA MET A 145 4.71 -11.78 -9.19
C MET A 145 3.37 -11.11 -8.84
N LEU A 146 3.32 -9.78 -8.81
CA LEU A 146 2.08 -9.04 -8.58
C LEU A 146 1.08 -9.30 -9.72
N ASP A 147 1.53 -9.28 -10.98
CA ASP A 147 0.69 -9.57 -12.14
C ASP A 147 0.15 -11.01 -12.11
N ASN A 148 0.99 -11.98 -11.77
CA ASN A 148 0.59 -13.38 -11.64
C ASN A 148 -0.51 -13.57 -10.58
N LEU A 149 -0.38 -12.88 -9.43
CA LEU A 149 -1.38 -12.93 -8.36
C LEU A 149 -2.68 -12.21 -8.75
N ALA A 150 -2.60 -11.14 -9.53
CA ALA A 150 -3.78 -10.46 -10.06
C ALA A 150 -4.55 -11.37 -11.04
N ALA A 151 -3.85 -12.04 -11.96
CA ALA A 151 -4.44 -12.97 -12.93
C ALA A 151 -5.09 -14.18 -12.25
N SER A 152 -4.50 -14.73 -11.19
CA SER A 152 -5.05 -15.89 -10.48
C SER A 152 -6.36 -15.58 -9.72
N LYS A 153 -6.61 -14.33 -9.33
CA LYS A 153 -7.88 -13.92 -8.70
C LYS A 153 -9.06 -13.90 -9.68
N CYS A 154 -8.83 -13.64 -10.97
CA CYS A 154 -9.88 -13.71 -11.98
C CYS A 154 -10.45 -15.13 -12.14
N ASN A 155 -9.62 -16.16 -12.02
CA ASN A 155 -10.05 -17.55 -12.18
C ASN A 155 -10.87 -18.09 -10.99
N CYS A 156 -10.79 -17.46 -9.82
CA CYS A 156 -11.52 -17.92 -8.63
C CYS A 156 -12.97 -17.38 -8.52
N THR A 157 -13.33 -16.38 -9.33
CA THR A 157 -14.68 -15.79 -9.29
C THR A 157 -15.66 -16.50 -10.22
N ASP A 158 -15.19 -17.20 -11.24
CA ASP A 158 -16.05 -17.90 -12.21
C ASP A 158 -16.57 -19.24 -11.68
N ASN A 159 -15.88 -19.89 -10.74
CA ASN A 159 -16.31 -21.17 -10.16
C ASN A 159 -17.39 -21.07 -9.06
N LYS A 160 -17.86 -19.86 -8.71
CA LYS A 160 -18.93 -19.69 -7.71
C LYS A 160 -20.32 -19.45 -8.28
N LYS A 161 -20.48 -19.50 -9.61
CA LYS A 161 -21.78 -19.34 -10.27
C LYS A 161 -22.43 -20.65 -10.74
N GLU A 162 -21.77 -21.80 -10.52
CA GLU A 162 -22.29 -23.12 -10.94
C GLU A 162 -22.49 -24.11 -9.77
N ALA A 163 -22.82 -23.61 -8.57
CA ALA A 163 -23.22 -24.48 -7.46
C ALA A 163 -24.49 -23.97 -6.78
#